data_ebba8b2185e97daea108d0d5e792c9f6
#
_entry.id   ebba8b2185e97daea108d0d5e792c9f6
#
_cell.length_a   1.000
_cell.length_b   1.000
_cell.length_c   1.000
_cell.angle_alpha   90.00
_cell.angle_beta   90.00
_cell.angle_gamma   90.00
#
_symmetry.space_group_name_H-M   'P 1'
#
loop_
_entity.id
_entity.type
_entity.pdbx_description
1 polymer ?
#
loop_
_entity_poly.entity_id
_entity_poly.type
_entity_poly.pdbx_seq_one_letter_code
_entity_poly.pdbx_strand_id
1 'polypeptide(L)'
;MFNKKIKKSIFVFTFILSIASQHQLSAQNTRYNTSNFNAWVALNGQFLITDKWGLHAEVQIRRNEGFSRWQQLLLRPGIFYNINPNLMATAGYAYVETYPYGEIPIAKVAFPEHRIWQQLQLTQRTGSVDVISRLRLEQRFFGDVNAGTFTNTRFENRFRYMLRAVIPLTRDANKVTKLYVPVYDEAFIAFGKNVKYNTFDQNRFGIGLGLNEGKFGKIEIGYLYQYVQQRNLLPDMRQVVENNHTLSITYFSALRLGKK
;
A
#
# COMPACT_ATOMS: atom_id res chain seq x y z
N MET A 1 13.51 -23.00 -27.73
CA MET A 1 14.68 -22.66 -26.91
C MET A 1 14.29 -21.56 -25.90
N PHE A 2 13.78 -21.94 -24.73
CA PHE A 2 13.31 -20.98 -23.72
C PHE A 2 14.51 -20.27 -23.06
N ASN A 3 14.48 -18.95 -23.11
CA ASN A 3 15.56 -18.04 -22.72
C ASN A 3 15.95 -18.23 -21.24
N LYS A 4 17.23 -18.52 -20.96
CA LYS A 4 17.81 -18.78 -19.62
C LYS A 4 17.46 -17.69 -18.57
N LYS A 5 17.19 -16.45 -19.00
CA LYS A 5 16.80 -15.35 -18.12
C LYS A 5 15.40 -15.49 -17.54
N ILE A 6 14.46 -16.06 -18.31
CA ILE A 6 13.06 -16.29 -17.85
C ILE A 6 13.04 -17.39 -16.77
N LYS A 7 13.88 -18.45 -16.92
CA LYS A 7 13.97 -19.52 -15.90
C LYS A 7 14.46 -19.03 -14.54
N LYS A 8 15.41 -18.09 -14.49
CA LYS A 8 15.89 -17.53 -13.21
C LYS A 8 14.82 -16.69 -12.50
N SER A 9 14.03 -15.90 -13.23
CA SER A 9 12.96 -15.08 -12.62
C SER A 9 11.80 -15.92 -12.10
N ILE A 10 11.44 -16.99 -12.80
CA ILE A 10 10.40 -17.95 -12.35
C ILE A 10 10.88 -18.69 -11.11
N PHE A 11 12.16 -19.07 -11.02
CA PHE A 11 12.70 -19.80 -9.88
C PHE A 11 12.72 -18.95 -8.60
N VAL A 12 13.04 -17.68 -8.69
CA VAL A 12 12.98 -16.72 -7.54
C VAL A 12 11.53 -16.52 -7.07
N PHE A 13 10.56 -16.42 -8.00
CA PHE A 13 9.16 -16.28 -7.65
C PHE A 13 8.59 -17.53 -6.96
N THR A 14 8.96 -18.73 -7.44
CA THR A 14 8.51 -20.00 -6.84
C THR A 14 9.15 -20.22 -5.46
N PHE A 15 10.39 -19.78 -5.24
CA PHE A 15 11.06 -19.89 -3.94
C PHE A 15 10.43 -18.98 -2.87
N ILE A 16 9.98 -17.77 -3.23
CA ILE A 16 9.28 -16.86 -2.30
C ILE A 16 7.90 -17.41 -1.93
N LEU A 17 7.17 -18.03 -2.87
CA LEU A 17 5.89 -18.69 -2.57
C LEU A 17 6.03 -19.90 -1.64
N SER A 18 7.11 -20.68 -1.77
CA SER A 18 7.33 -21.88 -0.95
C SER A 18 7.70 -21.57 0.51
N ILE A 19 8.31 -20.42 0.79
CA ILE A 19 8.61 -19.98 2.17
C ILE A 19 7.32 -19.54 2.89
N ALA A 20 6.35 -18.96 2.18
CA ALA A 20 5.08 -18.53 2.76
C ALA A 20 4.19 -19.72 3.22
N SER A 21 4.34 -20.90 2.61
CA SER A 21 3.47 -22.05 2.89
C SER A 21 3.88 -22.91 4.10
N GLN A 22 5.09 -22.76 4.63
CA GLN A 22 5.60 -23.64 5.70
C GLN A 22 5.22 -23.20 7.13
N HIS A 23 4.68 -22.02 7.34
CA HIS A 23 4.36 -21.51 8.68
C HIS A 23 2.90 -21.69 9.12
N GLN A 24 2.07 -22.42 8.40
CA GLN A 24 0.63 -22.54 8.75
C GLN A 24 0.28 -23.65 9.75
N LEU A 25 1.19 -24.53 10.12
CA LEU A 25 0.83 -25.78 10.81
C LEU A 25 0.79 -25.76 12.35
N SER A 26 1.20 -24.67 13.02
CA SER A 26 1.21 -24.64 14.49
C SER A 26 0.45 -23.48 15.15
N ALA A 27 -0.21 -22.62 14.39
CA ALA A 27 -0.72 -21.33 14.90
C ALA A 27 -2.27 -21.22 14.94
N GLN A 28 -3.02 -22.27 14.65
CA GLN A 28 -4.48 -22.14 14.49
C GLN A 28 -5.24 -21.85 15.79
N ASN A 29 -4.71 -22.18 16.96
CA ASN A 29 -5.38 -21.92 18.25
C ASN A 29 -5.05 -20.59 18.91
N THR A 30 -4.15 -19.78 18.33
CA THR A 30 -3.67 -18.52 18.93
C THR A 30 -4.16 -17.26 18.21
N ARG A 31 -5.03 -17.40 17.21
CA ARG A 31 -5.53 -16.28 16.40
C ARG A 31 -7.04 -16.14 16.51
N TYR A 32 -7.48 -14.89 16.59
CA TYR A 32 -8.88 -14.50 16.44
C TYR A 32 -9.03 -13.79 15.11
N ASN A 33 -9.73 -14.42 14.16
CA ASN A 33 -9.89 -13.89 12.81
C ASN A 33 -11.18 -13.09 12.72
N THR A 34 -11.08 -11.86 12.25
CA THR A 34 -12.22 -11.01 11.89
C THR A 34 -12.22 -10.74 10.39
N SER A 35 -13.38 -10.42 9.84
CA SER A 35 -13.53 -10.07 8.42
C SER A 35 -14.27 -8.74 8.29
N ASN A 36 -13.77 -7.87 7.43
CA ASN A 36 -14.37 -6.56 7.17
C ASN A 36 -14.54 -6.35 5.66
N PHE A 37 -15.63 -5.69 5.29
CA PHE A 37 -15.84 -5.19 3.93
C PHE A 37 -15.62 -3.68 3.89
N ASN A 38 -14.63 -3.26 3.12
CA ASN A 38 -14.19 -1.86 3.03
C ASN A 38 -14.38 -1.30 1.62
N ALA A 39 -14.42 0.03 1.55
CA ALA A 39 -14.36 0.77 0.30
C ALA A 39 -13.34 1.91 0.42
N TRP A 40 -12.37 1.96 -0.49
CA TRP A 40 -11.31 2.96 -0.49
C TRP A 40 -11.33 3.77 -1.77
N VAL A 41 -11.29 5.08 -1.62
CA VAL A 41 -11.10 6.02 -2.72
C VAL A 41 -9.78 6.74 -2.52
N ALA A 42 -8.95 6.76 -3.56
CA ALA A 42 -7.65 7.40 -3.53
C ALA A 42 -7.44 8.33 -4.72
N LEU A 43 -6.85 9.49 -4.45
CA LEU A 43 -6.36 10.44 -5.45
C LEU A 43 -4.84 10.50 -5.33
N ASN A 44 -4.13 10.21 -6.41
CA ASN A 44 -2.68 10.26 -6.48
C ASN A 44 -2.24 11.25 -7.54
N GLY A 45 -1.54 12.30 -7.15
CA GLY A 45 -0.99 13.32 -8.03
C GLY A 45 0.54 13.29 -8.07
N GLN A 46 1.11 13.38 -9.27
CA GLN A 46 2.51 13.67 -9.49
C GLN A 46 2.63 14.93 -10.33
N PHE A 47 3.32 15.94 -9.82
CA PHE A 47 3.42 17.27 -10.42
C PHE A 47 4.88 17.56 -10.71
N LEU A 48 5.32 17.39 -11.97
CA LEU A 48 6.68 17.67 -12.40
C LEU A 48 6.95 19.18 -12.40
N ILE A 49 7.96 19.61 -11.67
CA ILE A 49 8.42 21.02 -11.64
C ILE A 49 9.57 21.21 -12.63
N THR A 50 10.53 20.29 -12.61
CA THR A 50 11.65 20.21 -13.57
C THR A 50 11.67 18.82 -14.20
N ASP A 51 12.63 18.50 -15.07
CA ASP A 51 12.76 17.14 -15.63
C ASP A 51 13.05 16.08 -14.56
N LYS A 52 13.65 16.47 -13.45
CA LYS A 52 14.03 15.56 -12.36
C LYS A 52 13.19 15.72 -11.11
N TRP A 53 12.77 16.92 -10.73
CA TRP A 53 12.09 17.20 -9.48
C TRP A 53 10.59 17.37 -9.66
N GLY A 54 9.82 16.88 -8.72
CA GLY A 54 8.39 17.12 -8.68
C GLY A 54 7.78 16.90 -7.29
N LEU A 55 6.50 17.21 -7.20
CA LEU A 55 5.69 17.05 -5.99
C LEU A 55 4.81 15.81 -6.12
N HIS A 56 4.69 15.09 -5.02
CA HIS A 56 3.73 14.00 -4.84
C HIS A 56 2.63 14.45 -3.89
N ALA A 57 1.40 14.17 -4.22
CA ALA A 57 0.26 14.36 -3.34
C ALA A 57 -0.66 13.15 -3.40
N GLU A 58 -1.04 12.64 -2.23
CA GLU A 58 -1.98 11.52 -2.15
C GLU A 58 -3.00 11.79 -1.06
N VAL A 59 -4.28 11.60 -1.41
CA VAL A 59 -5.41 11.64 -0.49
C VAL A 59 -6.12 10.30 -0.58
N GLN A 60 -6.39 9.67 0.57
CA GLN A 60 -7.19 8.45 0.62
C GLN A 60 -8.31 8.60 1.65
N ILE A 61 -9.51 8.31 1.21
CA ILE A 61 -10.69 8.15 2.06
C ILE A 61 -10.99 6.66 2.13
N ARG A 62 -11.00 6.12 3.33
CA ARG A 62 -11.26 4.72 3.59
C ARG A 62 -12.50 4.58 4.45
N ARG A 63 -13.41 3.75 3.98
CA ARG A 63 -14.69 3.48 4.65
C ARG A 63 -14.77 2.00 4.98
N ASN A 64 -15.48 1.67 6.05
CA ASN A 64 -15.81 0.32 6.46
C ASN A 64 -17.31 0.07 6.32
N GLU A 65 -17.76 -1.18 6.36
CA GLU A 65 -19.14 -1.58 6.12
C GLU A 65 -19.70 -0.99 4.81
N GLY A 66 -19.00 -1.24 3.70
CA GLY A 66 -19.26 -0.59 2.43
C GLY A 66 -18.82 0.88 2.47
N PHE A 67 -19.74 1.80 2.69
CA PHE A 67 -19.45 3.24 2.81
C PHE A 67 -20.02 3.86 4.09
N SER A 68 -20.58 3.07 5.01
CA SER A 68 -21.36 3.58 6.13
C SER A 68 -20.49 4.18 7.25
N ARG A 69 -19.33 3.58 7.55
CA ARG A 69 -18.47 4.00 8.67
C ARG A 69 -17.09 4.50 8.20
N TRP A 70 -16.53 5.45 8.92
CA TRP A 70 -15.14 5.86 8.72
C TRP A 70 -14.18 4.74 9.15
N GLN A 71 -13.15 4.50 8.31
CA GLN A 71 -12.02 3.65 8.65
C GLN A 71 -10.76 4.49 8.82
N GLN A 72 -10.35 5.21 7.76
CA GLN A 72 -9.19 6.09 7.80
C GLN A 72 -9.31 7.25 6.81
N LEU A 73 -8.74 8.39 7.19
CA LEU A 73 -8.35 9.46 6.28
C LEU A 73 -6.82 9.47 6.19
N LEU A 74 -6.26 9.54 4.99
CA LEU A 74 -4.81 9.64 4.77
C LEU A 74 -4.50 10.81 3.84
N LEU A 75 -3.60 11.67 4.27
CA LEU A 75 -3.03 12.76 3.49
C LEU A 75 -1.51 12.53 3.40
N ARG A 76 -0.94 12.51 2.18
CA ARG A 76 0.48 12.16 1.98
C ARG A 76 1.14 13.06 0.93
N PRO A 77 1.60 14.26 1.30
CA PRO A 77 2.47 15.07 0.47
C PRO A 77 3.91 14.53 0.46
N GLY A 78 4.66 14.87 -0.61
CA GLY A 78 6.06 14.52 -0.73
C GLY A 78 6.73 15.22 -1.90
N ILE A 79 8.05 15.07 -1.97
CA ILE A 79 8.90 15.54 -3.07
C ILE A 79 9.53 14.31 -3.70
N PHE A 80 9.51 14.21 -5.02
CA PHE A 80 10.21 13.14 -5.72
C PHE A 80 11.35 13.67 -6.60
N TYR A 81 12.31 12.79 -6.83
CA TYR A 81 13.45 13.00 -7.71
C TYR A 81 13.61 11.82 -8.66
N ASN A 82 13.56 12.07 -9.96
CA ASN A 82 13.83 11.07 -11.00
C ASN A 82 15.35 10.92 -11.14
N ILE A 83 15.91 9.87 -10.55
CA ILE A 83 17.33 9.54 -10.64
C ILE A 83 17.68 9.20 -12.09
N ASN A 84 16.82 8.40 -12.72
CA ASN A 84 16.83 8.10 -14.14
C ASN A 84 15.39 7.78 -14.60
N PRO A 85 15.12 7.52 -15.90
CA PRO A 85 13.76 7.25 -16.39
C PRO A 85 13.03 6.07 -15.71
N ASN A 86 13.78 5.16 -15.09
CA ASN A 86 13.23 3.94 -14.48
C ASN A 86 13.26 3.97 -12.94
N LEU A 87 14.06 4.86 -12.34
CA LEU A 87 14.28 4.90 -10.89
C LEU A 87 13.92 6.26 -10.31
N MET A 88 12.98 6.27 -9.40
CA MET A 88 12.50 7.45 -8.70
C MET A 88 12.69 7.29 -7.18
N ALA A 89 13.26 8.29 -6.55
CA ALA A 89 13.29 8.45 -5.11
C ALA A 89 12.21 9.45 -4.67
N THR A 90 11.55 9.19 -3.56
CA THR A 90 10.54 10.10 -3.00
C THR A 90 10.70 10.17 -1.49
N ALA A 91 10.52 11.34 -0.90
CA ALA A 91 10.45 11.53 0.54
C ALA A 91 9.30 12.48 0.88
N GLY A 92 8.71 12.31 2.05
CA GLY A 92 7.60 13.16 2.43
C GLY A 92 7.07 12.88 3.83
N TYR A 93 5.95 13.50 4.07
CA TYR A 93 5.18 13.39 5.30
C TYR A 93 3.83 12.75 5.01
N ALA A 94 3.23 12.09 6.01
CA ALA A 94 1.85 11.66 5.93
C ALA A 94 1.14 11.87 7.26
N TYR A 95 -0.10 12.35 7.18
CA TYR A 95 -1.06 12.35 8.26
C TYR A 95 -2.08 11.25 8.03
N VAL A 96 -2.37 10.49 9.06
CA VAL A 96 -3.40 9.44 9.03
C VAL A 96 -4.27 9.57 10.25
N GLU A 97 -5.56 9.73 10.05
CA GLU A 97 -6.56 9.61 11.11
C GLU A 97 -7.21 8.24 11.01
N THR A 98 -7.15 7.46 12.06
CA THR A 98 -7.78 6.13 12.14
C THR A 98 -8.95 6.18 13.09
N TYR A 99 -10.11 5.71 12.62
CA TYR A 99 -11.36 5.65 13.38
C TYR A 99 -11.60 4.22 13.89
N PRO A 100 -12.35 4.04 14.99
CA PRO A 100 -12.80 2.72 15.41
C PRO A 100 -13.65 2.06 14.32
N TYR A 101 -13.28 0.85 13.89
CA TYR A 101 -14.02 0.07 12.89
C TYR A 101 -13.88 -1.43 13.15
N GLY A 102 -14.74 -2.20 12.52
CA GLY A 102 -14.75 -3.67 12.61
C GLY A 102 -15.26 -4.20 13.94
N GLU A 103 -15.24 -5.52 14.09
CA GLU A 103 -15.73 -6.23 15.27
C GLU A 103 -14.86 -5.97 16.50
N ILE A 104 -13.53 -5.96 16.32
CA ILE A 104 -12.55 -5.68 17.37
C ILE A 104 -11.70 -4.47 16.95
N PRO A 105 -12.16 -3.26 17.27
CA PRO A 105 -11.43 -2.05 16.91
C PRO A 105 -10.06 -1.98 17.60
N ILE A 106 -9.04 -1.55 16.86
CA ILE A 106 -7.67 -1.36 17.39
C ILE A 106 -7.61 -0.28 18.49
N ALA A 107 -8.56 0.64 18.50
CA ALA A 107 -8.74 1.67 19.50
C ALA A 107 -10.23 2.00 19.66
N LYS A 108 -10.63 2.48 20.85
CA LYS A 108 -12.03 2.85 21.15
C LYS A 108 -12.41 4.23 20.63
N VAL A 109 -11.42 5.08 20.32
CA VAL A 109 -11.59 6.44 19.81
C VAL A 109 -10.70 6.65 18.59
N ALA A 110 -11.01 7.66 17.79
CA ALA A 110 -10.15 8.04 16.68
C ALA A 110 -8.79 8.52 17.20
N PHE A 111 -7.73 8.20 16.45
CA PHE A 111 -6.37 8.61 16.81
C PHE A 111 -5.56 9.02 15.57
N PRO A 112 -4.73 10.08 15.73
CA PRO A 112 -3.86 10.56 14.69
C PRO A 112 -2.58 9.73 14.60
N GLU A 113 -2.01 9.67 13.42
CA GLU A 113 -0.70 9.12 13.16
C GLU A 113 0.05 10.05 12.20
N HIS A 114 1.24 10.48 12.59
CA HIS A 114 2.16 11.23 11.75
C HIS A 114 3.24 10.30 11.23
N ARG A 115 3.61 10.43 9.94
CA ARG A 115 4.65 9.60 9.31
C ARG A 115 5.63 10.49 8.57
N ILE A 116 6.91 10.19 8.75
CA ILE A 116 7.95 10.57 7.79
C ILE A 116 8.20 9.32 6.94
N TRP A 117 8.33 9.47 5.64
CA TRP A 117 8.52 8.32 4.77
C TRP A 117 9.50 8.60 3.64
N GLN A 118 10.26 7.55 3.26
CA GLN A 118 11.17 7.53 2.14
C GLN A 118 10.84 6.34 1.25
N GLN A 119 11.01 6.50 -0.06
CA GLN A 119 10.67 5.49 -1.04
C GLN A 119 11.65 5.47 -2.20
N LEU A 120 11.97 4.28 -2.66
CA LEU A 120 12.58 4.03 -3.97
C LEU A 120 11.60 3.21 -4.81
N GLN A 121 11.39 3.64 -6.05
CA GLN A 121 10.55 2.95 -7.01
C GLN A 121 11.32 2.72 -8.29
N LEU A 122 11.42 1.44 -8.68
CA LEU A 122 12.01 1.00 -9.94
C LEU A 122 10.88 0.50 -10.85
N THR A 123 10.83 1.02 -12.07
CA THR A 123 9.91 0.57 -13.11
C THR A 123 10.70 -0.10 -14.22
N GLN A 124 10.42 -1.35 -14.50
CA GLN A 124 11.07 -2.14 -15.54
C GLN A 124 10.03 -2.67 -16.52
N ARG A 125 10.42 -2.78 -17.78
CA ARG A 125 9.57 -3.38 -18.82
C ARG A 125 10.08 -4.76 -19.20
N THR A 126 9.21 -5.75 -19.07
CA THR A 126 9.50 -7.14 -19.45
C THR A 126 8.48 -7.57 -20.52
N GLY A 127 8.93 -7.59 -21.78
CA GLY A 127 8.02 -7.77 -22.92
C GLY A 127 7.00 -6.63 -23.00
N SER A 128 5.73 -6.94 -22.85
CA SER A 128 4.64 -5.98 -22.86
C SER A 128 4.22 -5.50 -21.47
N VAL A 129 4.71 -6.11 -20.39
CA VAL A 129 4.31 -5.87 -19.00
C VAL A 129 5.27 -4.87 -18.35
N ASP A 130 4.72 -3.85 -17.69
CA ASP A 130 5.50 -2.98 -16.84
C ASP A 130 5.49 -3.57 -15.41
N VAL A 131 6.70 -3.78 -14.86
CA VAL A 131 6.92 -4.31 -13.51
C VAL A 131 7.46 -3.19 -12.63
N ILE A 132 6.77 -2.93 -11.53
CA ILE A 132 7.11 -1.87 -10.58
C ILE A 132 7.51 -2.53 -9.26
N SER A 133 8.74 -2.28 -8.82
CA SER A 133 9.24 -2.64 -7.49
C SER A 133 9.33 -1.39 -6.65
N ARG A 134 8.76 -1.41 -5.45
CA ARG A 134 8.75 -0.25 -4.55
C ARG A 134 9.19 -0.65 -3.15
N LEU A 135 10.24 -0.02 -2.67
CA LEU A 135 10.70 -0.08 -1.29
C LEU A 135 10.25 1.20 -0.58
N ARG A 136 9.69 1.09 0.62
CA ARG A 136 9.32 2.26 1.44
C ARG A 136 9.68 2.00 2.90
N LEU A 137 10.29 3.01 3.51
CA LEU A 137 10.53 3.08 4.94
C LEU A 137 9.61 4.16 5.52
N GLU A 138 8.96 3.87 6.64
CA GLU A 138 8.07 4.80 7.34
C GLU A 138 8.49 4.88 8.81
N GLN A 139 8.74 6.09 9.31
CA GLN A 139 8.84 6.43 10.73
C GLN A 139 7.46 6.89 11.17
N ARG A 140 6.84 6.14 12.06
CA ARG A 140 5.43 6.30 12.45
C ARG A 140 5.33 6.79 13.89
N PHE A 141 4.64 7.91 14.09
CA PHE A 141 4.36 8.52 15.37
C PHE A 141 2.86 8.49 15.63
N PHE A 142 2.44 7.58 16.48
CA PHE A 142 1.02 7.42 16.82
C PHE A 142 0.65 8.30 18.00
N GLY A 143 -0.45 9.01 17.91
CA GLY A 143 -1.05 9.67 19.05
C GLY A 143 -1.83 8.65 19.90
N ASP A 144 -1.43 8.49 21.16
CA ASP A 144 -2.24 7.77 22.13
C ASP A 144 -3.28 8.75 22.70
N VAL A 145 -4.56 8.44 22.54
CA VAL A 145 -5.68 9.27 22.99
C VAL A 145 -6.42 8.54 24.11
N ASN A 146 -6.40 9.10 25.31
CA ASN A 146 -7.20 8.63 26.45
C ASN A 146 -8.33 9.63 26.72
N ALA A 147 -9.57 9.12 26.76
CA ALA A 147 -10.78 9.91 27.01
C ALA A 147 -10.90 11.19 26.15
N GLY A 148 -10.48 11.12 24.88
CA GLY A 148 -10.51 12.25 23.96
C GLY A 148 -9.33 13.23 24.08
N THR A 149 -8.40 12.99 24.99
CA THR A 149 -7.20 13.84 25.19
C THR A 149 -5.96 13.13 24.65
N PHE A 150 -5.14 13.85 23.89
CA PHE A 150 -3.84 13.37 23.42
C PHE A 150 -2.87 13.25 24.62
N THR A 151 -2.41 12.03 24.91
CA THR A 151 -1.63 11.77 26.12
C THR A 151 -0.17 11.39 25.87
N ASN A 152 0.14 10.79 24.74
CA ASN A 152 1.47 10.28 24.45
C ASN A 152 1.69 10.06 22.96
N THR A 153 2.95 9.90 22.56
CA THR A 153 3.33 9.55 21.19
C THR A 153 4.12 8.25 21.20
N ARG A 154 3.61 7.23 20.51
CA ARG A 154 4.30 5.96 20.29
C ARG A 154 5.02 5.98 18.93
N PHE A 155 6.30 5.65 18.94
CA PHE A 155 7.14 5.58 17.75
C PHE A 155 7.36 4.14 17.30
N GLU A 156 7.18 3.86 16.00
CA GLU A 156 7.49 2.58 15.35
C GLU A 156 8.06 2.85 13.96
N ASN A 157 8.92 1.95 13.49
CA ASN A 157 9.35 1.92 12.10
C ASN A 157 8.58 0.86 11.33
N ARG A 158 8.40 1.08 10.01
CA ARG A 158 7.80 0.09 9.12
C ARG A 158 8.49 0.08 7.77
N PHE A 159 8.97 -1.08 7.39
CA PHE A 159 9.44 -1.37 6.05
C PHE A 159 8.32 -1.94 5.20
N ARG A 160 8.28 -1.54 3.92
CA ARG A 160 7.27 -2.02 2.96
C ARG A 160 7.96 -2.37 1.65
N TYR A 161 7.61 -3.52 1.11
CA TYR A 161 8.00 -3.92 -0.24
C TYR A 161 6.77 -4.25 -1.07
N MET A 162 6.65 -3.65 -2.24
CA MET A 162 5.59 -3.91 -3.20
C MET A 162 6.19 -4.35 -4.53
N LEU A 163 5.63 -5.42 -5.07
CA LEU A 163 5.82 -5.82 -6.45
C LEU A 163 4.48 -5.68 -7.19
N ARG A 164 4.47 -4.93 -8.29
CA ARG A 164 3.28 -4.67 -9.08
C ARG A 164 3.56 -4.93 -10.56
N ALA A 165 2.68 -5.69 -11.22
CA ALA A 165 2.64 -5.88 -12.66
C ALA A 165 1.49 -5.07 -13.26
N VAL A 166 1.75 -4.38 -14.37
CA VAL A 166 0.74 -3.68 -15.17
C VAL A 166 0.67 -4.39 -16.53
N ILE A 167 -0.37 -5.17 -16.72
CA ILE A 167 -0.56 -6.06 -17.88
C ILE A 167 -1.48 -5.34 -18.89
N PRO A 168 -0.99 -4.87 -20.03
CA PRO A 168 -1.81 -4.18 -21.01
C PRO A 168 -2.79 -5.15 -21.69
N LEU A 169 -4.05 -4.73 -21.76
CA LEU A 169 -5.11 -5.43 -22.51
C LEU A 169 -5.30 -4.80 -23.89
N THR A 170 -5.35 -3.47 -23.95
CA THR A 170 -5.48 -2.73 -25.22
C THR A 170 -4.48 -1.58 -25.29
N ARG A 171 -4.13 -1.22 -26.53
CA ARG A 171 -3.28 -0.07 -26.83
C ARG A 171 -3.92 0.75 -27.95
N ASP A 172 -3.65 2.07 -27.95
CA ASP A 172 -4.03 2.93 -29.05
C ASP A 172 -3.07 2.81 -30.25
N ALA A 173 -3.36 3.57 -31.31
CA ALA A 173 -2.53 3.60 -32.53
C ALA A 173 -1.05 4.01 -32.26
N ASN A 174 -0.81 4.77 -31.21
CA ASN A 174 0.54 5.19 -30.77
C ASN A 174 1.20 4.18 -29.81
N LYS A 175 0.63 2.96 -29.68
CA LYS A 175 1.08 1.89 -28.78
C LYS A 175 1.02 2.26 -27.28
N VAL A 176 0.26 3.30 -26.90
CA VAL A 176 0.01 3.68 -25.53
C VAL A 176 -1.03 2.75 -24.94
N THR A 177 -0.75 2.16 -23.80
CA THR A 177 -1.68 1.28 -23.07
C THR A 177 -2.92 2.06 -22.65
N LYS A 178 -4.10 1.61 -23.04
CA LYS A 178 -5.40 2.20 -22.71
C LYS A 178 -6.08 1.42 -21.59
N LEU A 179 -6.35 0.16 -21.81
CA LEU A 179 -6.92 -0.73 -20.81
C LEU A 179 -5.86 -1.70 -20.32
N TYR A 180 -5.80 -1.94 -19.00
CA TYR A 180 -4.81 -2.82 -18.39
C TYR A 180 -5.31 -3.46 -17.10
N VAL A 181 -4.67 -4.54 -16.70
CA VAL A 181 -4.87 -5.21 -15.41
C VAL A 181 -3.67 -4.90 -14.52
N PRO A 182 -3.83 -4.13 -13.42
CA PRO A 182 -2.86 -4.05 -12.36
C PRO A 182 -3.02 -5.25 -11.42
N VAL A 183 -1.91 -5.91 -11.10
CA VAL A 183 -1.84 -6.94 -10.05
C VAL A 183 -0.67 -6.61 -9.16
N TYR A 184 -0.84 -6.63 -7.84
CA TYR A 184 0.26 -6.36 -6.91
C TYR A 184 0.15 -7.13 -5.60
N ASP A 185 1.29 -7.34 -5.00
CA ASP A 185 1.42 -7.76 -3.61
C ASP A 185 2.32 -6.79 -2.86
N GLU A 186 1.99 -6.48 -1.62
CA GLU A 186 2.76 -5.58 -0.77
C GLU A 186 2.84 -6.13 0.65
N ALA A 187 4.05 -6.43 1.11
CA ALA A 187 4.35 -6.86 2.47
C ALA A 187 4.81 -5.68 3.34
N PHE A 188 4.46 -5.74 4.62
CA PHE A 188 4.75 -4.70 5.62
C PHE A 188 5.37 -5.35 6.86
N ILE A 189 6.55 -4.90 7.22
CA ILE A 189 7.29 -5.37 8.41
C ILE A 189 7.48 -4.20 9.35
N ALA A 190 6.90 -4.29 10.54
CA ALA A 190 7.10 -3.33 11.62
C ALA A 190 8.33 -3.73 12.46
N PHE A 191 9.08 -2.74 12.94
CA PHE A 191 10.25 -2.97 13.78
C PHE A 191 10.51 -1.78 14.71
N GLY A 192 11.24 -2.04 15.79
CA GLY A 192 11.55 -1.08 16.86
C GLY A 192 11.00 -1.52 18.21
N LYS A 193 11.43 -0.85 19.27
CA LYS A 193 11.15 -1.25 20.66
C LYS A 193 9.67 -1.25 21.05
N ASN A 194 8.84 -0.51 20.33
CA ASN A 194 7.40 -0.41 20.62
C ASN A 194 6.55 -1.38 19.81
N VAL A 195 7.12 -2.12 18.86
CA VAL A 195 6.45 -3.22 18.16
C VAL A 195 6.26 -4.37 19.14
N LYS A 196 5.09 -4.99 19.14
CA LYS A 196 4.78 -6.13 20.00
C LYS A 196 4.56 -7.37 19.15
N TYR A 197 3.30 -7.72 18.90
CA TYR A 197 2.92 -8.96 18.22
C TYR A 197 2.70 -8.80 16.71
N ASN A 198 2.89 -7.59 16.17
CA ASN A 198 2.67 -7.22 14.77
C ASN A 198 3.97 -6.94 14.01
N THR A 199 5.02 -7.71 14.22
CA THR A 199 6.25 -7.61 13.39
C THR A 199 5.91 -7.80 11.91
N PHE A 200 5.13 -8.82 11.55
CA PHE A 200 4.47 -8.89 10.26
C PHE A 200 3.18 -8.07 10.35
N ASP A 201 3.29 -6.77 10.05
CA ASP A 201 2.21 -5.81 10.28
C ASP A 201 1.00 -6.08 9.39
N GLN A 202 1.24 -6.25 8.09
CA GLN A 202 0.20 -6.58 7.12
C GLN A 202 0.75 -7.11 5.80
N ASN A 203 -0.14 -7.72 5.01
CA ASN A 203 0.06 -8.00 3.60
C ASN A 203 -1.13 -7.46 2.80
N ARG A 204 -0.90 -7.03 1.57
CA ARG A 204 -1.93 -6.57 0.65
C ARG A 204 -1.74 -7.22 -0.70
N PHE A 205 -2.76 -7.90 -1.16
CA PHE A 205 -2.88 -8.37 -2.53
C PHE A 205 -3.97 -7.58 -3.24
N GLY A 206 -3.67 -7.05 -4.43
CA GLY A 206 -4.63 -6.28 -5.21
C GLY A 206 -4.66 -6.69 -6.67
N ILE A 207 -5.85 -6.69 -7.26
CA ILE A 207 -6.10 -6.90 -8.68
C ILE A 207 -7.25 -6.00 -9.13
N GLY A 208 -7.20 -5.52 -10.38
CA GLY A 208 -8.24 -4.63 -10.88
C GLY A 208 -8.21 -4.41 -12.38
N LEU A 209 -8.97 -3.44 -12.81
CA LEU A 209 -8.97 -2.89 -14.17
C LEU A 209 -8.54 -1.43 -14.12
N GLY A 210 -7.66 -1.05 -15.02
CA GLY A 210 -7.18 0.30 -15.17
C GLY A 210 -7.47 0.86 -16.56
N LEU A 211 -7.98 2.08 -16.59
CA LEU A 211 -8.20 2.86 -17.80
C LEU A 211 -7.25 4.07 -17.80
N ASN A 212 -6.55 4.26 -18.92
CA ASN A 212 -5.63 5.38 -19.14
C ASN A 212 -6.20 6.35 -20.17
N GLU A 213 -6.67 7.50 -19.72
CA GLU A 213 -7.25 8.57 -20.54
C GLU A 213 -6.20 9.62 -20.96
N GLY A 214 -4.92 9.24 -20.94
CA GLY A 214 -3.83 10.11 -21.37
C GLY A 214 -3.70 11.36 -20.49
N LYS A 215 -3.99 12.54 -21.05
CA LYS A 215 -3.90 13.83 -20.32
C LYS A 215 -4.86 13.95 -19.13
N PHE A 216 -5.94 13.19 -19.14
CA PHE A 216 -6.93 13.19 -18.06
C PHE A 216 -6.54 12.22 -16.92
N GLY A 217 -5.40 11.52 -17.05
CA GLY A 217 -4.91 10.63 -16.00
C GLY A 217 -5.34 9.18 -16.20
N LYS A 218 -5.26 8.42 -15.10
CA LYS A 218 -5.63 7.01 -15.07
C LYS A 218 -6.60 6.76 -13.92
N ILE A 219 -7.57 5.89 -14.16
CA ILE A 219 -8.47 5.40 -13.11
C ILE A 219 -8.30 3.88 -12.98
N GLU A 220 -8.24 3.40 -11.76
CA GLU A 220 -8.20 1.97 -11.45
C GLU A 220 -9.35 1.64 -10.50
N ILE A 221 -10.08 0.56 -10.83
CA ILE A 221 -11.11 -0.02 -9.97
C ILE A 221 -10.73 -1.46 -9.74
N GLY A 222 -10.68 -1.90 -8.49
CA GLY A 222 -10.20 -3.23 -8.19
C GLY A 222 -10.60 -3.75 -6.82
N TYR A 223 -10.28 -5.00 -6.62
CA TYR A 223 -10.37 -5.69 -5.36
C TYR A 223 -9.00 -5.68 -4.67
N LEU A 224 -9.00 -5.41 -3.38
CA LEU A 224 -7.83 -5.47 -2.51
C LEU A 224 -8.17 -6.36 -1.32
N TYR A 225 -7.42 -7.44 -1.16
CA TYR A 225 -7.39 -8.23 0.07
C TYR A 225 -6.28 -7.71 0.97
N GLN A 226 -6.58 -7.45 2.23
CA GLN A 226 -5.60 -7.00 3.20
C GLN A 226 -5.68 -7.88 4.45
N TYR A 227 -4.57 -8.55 4.76
CA TYR A 227 -4.31 -9.24 6.01
C TYR A 227 -3.62 -8.29 6.98
N VAL A 228 -4.15 -8.11 8.17
CA VAL A 228 -3.58 -7.21 9.19
C VAL A 228 -3.45 -7.94 10.52
N GLN A 229 -2.27 -7.87 11.13
CA GLN A 229 -2.05 -8.34 12.50
C GLN A 229 -2.14 -7.16 13.46
N GLN A 230 -3.09 -7.19 14.39
CA GLN A 230 -3.18 -6.15 15.42
C GLN A 230 -2.01 -6.25 16.40
N ARG A 231 -1.60 -5.11 16.93
CA ARG A 231 -0.45 -4.97 17.83
C ARG A 231 -0.64 -5.65 19.19
N ASN A 232 -1.85 -5.60 19.72
CA ASN A 232 -2.17 -6.12 21.05
C ASN A 232 -2.86 -7.48 20.94
N LEU A 233 -2.67 -8.30 21.97
CA LEU A 233 -3.43 -9.54 22.16
C LEU A 233 -4.76 -9.23 22.84
N LEU A 234 -5.72 -10.13 22.63
CA LEU A 234 -6.94 -10.20 23.42
C LEU A 234 -6.64 -10.64 24.87
N PRO A 235 -7.58 -10.48 25.83
CA PRO A 235 -7.40 -10.96 27.20
C PRO A 235 -7.09 -12.46 27.32
N ASP A 236 -7.56 -13.26 26.37
CA ASP A 236 -7.30 -14.70 26.27
C ASP A 236 -6.00 -15.04 25.49
N MET A 237 -5.13 -14.07 25.30
CA MET A 237 -3.83 -14.17 24.62
C MET A 237 -3.90 -14.46 23.12
N ARG A 238 -5.06 -14.44 22.48
CA ARG A 238 -5.16 -14.58 21.02
C ARG A 238 -4.79 -13.28 20.30
N GLN A 239 -4.08 -13.41 19.19
CA GLN A 239 -3.79 -12.29 18.31
C GLN A 239 -4.96 -12.04 17.36
N VAL A 240 -5.44 -10.80 17.30
CA VAL A 240 -6.46 -10.41 16.33
C VAL A 240 -5.82 -10.27 14.94
N VAL A 241 -6.44 -10.95 14.00
CA VAL A 241 -6.10 -10.90 12.57
C VAL A 241 -7.33 -10.41 11.81
N GLU A 242 -7.16 -9.29 11.10
CA GLU A 242 -8.21 -8.74 10.26
C GLU A 242 -8.01 -9.20 8.81
N ASN A 243 -9.04 -9.79 8.23
CA ASN A 243 -9.13 -10.15 6.83
C ASN A 243 -10.03 -9.12 6.13
N ASN A 244 -9.42 -8.12 5.53
CA ASN A 244 -10.13 -6.98 4.98
C ASN A 244 -10.33 -7.16 3.47
N HIS A 245 -11.58 -7.27 3.04
CA HIS A 245 -12.00 -7.29 1.65
C HIS A 245 -12.38 -5.88 1.23
N THR A 246 -11.72 -5.33 0.23
CA THR A 246 -11.84 -3.90 -0.08
C THR A 246 -12.13 -3.68 -1.57
N LEU A 247 -13.18 -2.95 -1.87
CA LEU A 247 -13.37 -2.30 -3.17
C LEU A 247 -12.48 -1.06 -3.20
N SER A 248 -11.57 -0.97 -4.16
CA SER A 248 -10.66 0.16 -4.30
C SER A 248 -10.91 0.93 -5.59
N ILE A 249 -10.98 2.25 -5.50
CA ILE A 249 -11.03 3.16 -6.64
C ILE A 249 -9.86 4.12 -6.49
N THR A 250 -8.98 4.16 -7.49
CA THR A 250 -7.81 5.04 -7.46
C THR A 250 -7.73 5.86 -8.74
N TYR A 251 -7.63 7.16 -8.59
CA TYR A 251 -7.32 8.07 -9.69
C TYR A 251 -5.86 8.53 -9.60
N PHE A 252 -5.17 8.47 -10.73
CA PHE A 252 -3.78 8.92 -10.88
C PHE A 252 -3.72 10.08 -11.86
N SER A 253 -3.15 11.19 -11.42
CA SER A 253 -2.83 12.34 -12.25
C SER A 253 -1.32 12.55 -12.34
N ALA A 254 -0.83 12.84 -13.52
CA ALA A 254 0.55 13.26 -13.74
C ALA A 254 0.56 14.52 -14.61
N LEU A 255 0.98 15.63 -14.03
CA LEU A 255 0.98 16.94 -14.68
C LEU A 255 2.38 17.56 -14.65
N ARG A 256 2.70 18.34 -15.66
CA ARG A 256 3.90 19.20 -15.66
C ARG A 256 3.47 20.61 -15.32
N LEU A 257 4.02 21.17 -14.25
CA LEU A 257 3.76 22.54 -13.79
C LEU A 257 4.82 23.53 -14.30
N GLY A 258 6.07 23.07 -14.45
CA GLY A 258 7.17 23.90 -14.99
C GLY A 258 7.13 24.02 -16.51
N LYS A 259 7.58 25.17 -17.03
CA LYS A 259 7.85 25.32 -18.47
C LYS A 259 8.95 24.36 -18.89
N LYS A 260 8.89 23.87 -20.14
CA LYS A 260 9.96 23.11 -20.76
C LYS A 260 11.21 23.95 -20.91
#